data_57022f287f5402b5355de7747e968536
#
_entry.id   57022f287f5402b5355de7747e968536
#
_cell.length_a   1.000
_cell.length_b   1.000
_cell.length_c   1.000
_cell.angle_alpha   90.00
_cell.angle_beta   90.00
_cell.angle_gamma   90.00
#
_symmetry.space_group_name_H-M   'P 1'
#
loop_
_entity.id
_entity.type
_entity.pdbx_description
1 polymer ?
#
loop_
_entity_poly.entity_id
_entity_poly.type
_entity_poly.pdbx_seq_one_letter_code
_entity_poly.pdbx_strand_id
1 'polypeptide(L)'
;MNSATSSMASLRNQLSAASSQVGDGSTGVREGLTKLQSTFSNVGINLREASEKLATIHTKLTDALNGGNLAQVRTIIGSDPQALAIALAAPVGIETIAVYPVENFGSQMAPLYTALALWVGSVLMIVALRSDVTAENVADGLEETHPTALYFKGREVKLWEGFLGRYLIFGLIALIQATILCLGELFFLKVQHAHPWEFMCAGWFMALVFSFLLYTFIATFGNAGKALGVLFLVLQISASGGAFPLDILPSFFRSISPYLPATHGITALRASIAGYSGSEYIDAMLLLGAFALFAAVLGLGLRHFLIKNNRLLVEKLESTKLM
;
A
#
# COMPACT_ATOMS: atom_id res chain seq x y z
N MET A 1 -29.29 -1.39 30.50
CA MET A 1 -28.49 -2.63 30.57
C MET A 1 -29.15 -3.82 29.90
N ASN A 2 -30.42 -4.05 30.09
CA ASN A 2 -31.17 -5.17 29.45
C ASN A 2 -31.15 -5.10 27.90
N SER A 3 -31.06 -3.92 27.29
CA SER A 3 -31.05 -3.76 25.82
C SER A 3 -29.76 -4.26 25.18
N ALA A 4 -28.60 -4.06 25.83
CA ALA A 4 -27.32 -4.51 25.30
C ALA A 4 -27.19 -6.04 25.33
N THR A 5 -27.69 -6.64 26.43
CA THR A 5 -27.71 -8.11 26.61
C THR A 5 -28.68 -8.78 25.63
N SER A 6 -29.84 -8.17 25.36
CA SER A 6 -30.80 -8.66 24.36
C SER A 6 -30.31 -8.51 22.93
N SER A 7 -29.59 -7.39 22.62
CA SER A 7 -28.97 -7.19 21.31
C SER A 7 -27.85 -8.19 21.05
N MET A 8 -27.02 -8.50 22.06
CA MET A 8 -26.00 -9.55 21.95
C MET A 8 -26.59 -10.95 21.77
N ALA A 9 -27.66 -11.27 22.46
CA ALA A 9 -28.37 -12.54 22.28
C ALA A 9 -28.97 -12.67 20.88
N SER A 10 -29.53 -11.58 20.36
CA SER A 10 -30.05 -11.51 18.98
C SER A 10 -28.93 -11.68 17.93
N LEU A 11 -27.82 -10.98 18.08
CA LEU A 11 -26.64 -11.14 17.20
C LEU A 11 -26.06 -12.55 17.24
N ARG A 12 -26.00 -13.17 18.42
CA ARG A 12 -25.56 -14.55 18.57
C ARG A 12 -26.48 -15.51 17.81
N ASN A 13 -27.79 -15.32 17.91
CA ASN A 13 -28.77 -16.19 17.23
C ASN A 13 -28.71 -15.99 15.69
N GLN A 14 -28.53 -14.77 15.23
CA GLN A 14 -28.35 -14.46 13.80
C GLN A 14 -27.05 -15.07 13.25
N LEU A 15 -25.94 -14.98 14.02
CA LEU A 15 -24.67 -15.59 13.65
C LEU A 15 -24.74 -17.11 13.59
N SER A 16 -25.44 -17.72 14.55
CA SER A 16 -25.69 -19.17 14.58
C SER A 16 -26.55 -19.63 13.40
N ALA A 17 -27.57 -18.86 13.03
CA ALA A 17 -28.41 -19.12 11.87
C ALA A 17 -27.62 -18.98 10.54
N ALA A 18 -26.78 -17.93 10.41
CA ALA A 18 -25.91 -17.75 9.27
C ALA A 18 -24.87 -18.87 9.15
N SER A 19 -24.31 -19.32 10.26
CA SER A 19 -23.37 -20.46 10.31
C SER A 19 -24.00 -21.76 9.85
N SER A 20 -25.31 -21.99 10.13
CA SER A 20 -26.02 -23.18 9.68
C SER A 20 -26.44 -23.15 8.20
N GLN A 21 -26.55 -21.95 7.61
CA GLN A 21 -26.88 -21.77 6.18
C GLN A 21 -25.66 -21.87 5.24
N VAL A 22 -24.46 -21.64 5.76
CA VAL A 22 -23.23 -21.82 4.98
C VAL A 22 -22.85 -23.29 5.02
N GLY A 23 -23.46 -24.06 4.15
CA GLY A 23 -23.21 -25.50 4.00
C GLY A 23 -21.75 -25.81 3.68
N ASP A 24 -21.38 -27.07 3.74
CA ASP A 24 -20.09 -27.77 3.73
C ASP A 24 -18.90 -27.19 2.88
N GLY A 25 -19.02 -26.00 2.38
CA GLY A 25 -18.02 -25.42 1.44
C GLY A 25 -16.89 -24.59 2.05
N SER A 26 -16.89 -24.23 3.35
CA SER A 26 -15.76 -23.46 3.89
C SER A 26 -15.56 -23.66 5.40
N THR A 27 -14.69 -24.58 5.73
CA THR A 27 -14.20 -24.84 7.09
C THR A 27 -13.63 -23.57 7.74
N GLY A 28 -12.96 -22.72 6.98
CA GLY A 28 -12.39 -21.45 7.48
C GLY A 28 -13.44 -20.42 7.92
N VAL A 29 -14.55 -20.30 7.18
CA VAL A 29 -15.66 -19.39 7.57
C VAL A 29 -16.37 -19.91 8.82
N ARG A 30 -16.53 -21.22 8.92
CA ARG A 30 -17.10 -21.85 10.13
C ARG A 30 -16.24 -21.63 11.37
N GLU A 31 -14.93 -21.84 11.25
CA GLU A 31 -14.00 -21.60 12.35
C GLU A 31 -13.97 -20.12 12.75
N GLY A 32 -13.94 -19.20 11.76
CA GLY A 32 -14.03 -17.76 11.99
C GLY A 32 -15.31 -17.34 12.71
N LEU A 33 -16.47 -17.87 12.26
CA LEU A 33 -17.76 -17.60 12.90
C LEU A 33 -17.86 -18.19 14.32
N THR A 34 -17.30 -19.38 14.54
CA THR A 34 -17.25 -19.99 15.88
C THR A 34 -16.35 -19.16 16.81
N LYS A 35 -15.23 -18.70 16.31
CA LYS A 35 -14.31 -17.83 17.06
C LYS A 35 -14.94 -16.47 17.39
N LEU A 36 -15.64 -15.84 16.43
CA LEU A 36 -16.42 -14.65 16.67
C LEU A 36 -17.51 -14.87 17.72
N GLN A 37 -18.25 -15.99 17.64
CA GLN A 37 -19.28 -16.33 18.62
C GLN A 37 -18.70 -16.48 20.02
N SER A 38 -17.55 -17.14 20.17
CA SER A 38 -16.87 -17.27 21.47
C SER A 38 -16.39 -15.92 22.00
N THR A 39 -15.86 -15.05 21.13
CA THR A 39 -15.43 -13.71 21.50
C THR A 39 -16.60 -12.86 21.97
N PHE A 40 -17.72 -12.85 21.27
CA PHE A 40 -18.93 -12.13 21.70
C PHE A 40 -19.48 -12.68 23.03
N SER A 41 -19.41 -13.98 23.24
CA SER A 41 -19.78 -14.59 24.52
C SER A 41 -18.88 -14.11 25.66
N ASN A 42 -17.56 -14.09 25.45
CA ASN A 42 -16.59 -13.63 26.45
C ASN A 42 -16.74 -12.12 26.75
N VAL A 43 -16.96 -11.29 25.74
CA VAL A 43 -17.26 -9.86 25.92
C VAL A 43 -18.54 -9.68 26.74
N GLY A 44 -19.58 -10.49 26.49
CA GLY A 44 -20.81 -10.46 27.26
C GLY A 44 -20.60 -10.83 28.74
N ILE A 45 -19.78 -11.83 29.02
CA ILE A 45 -19.42 -12.25 30.38
C ILE A 45 -18.62 -11.12 31.09
N ASN A 46 -17.59 -10.58 30.46
CA ASN A 46 -16.76 -9.53 31.02
C ASN A 46 -17.55 -8.24 31.31
N LEU A 47 -18.48 -7.86 30.42
CA LEU A 47 -19.38 -6.73 30.63
C LEU A 47 -20.32 -6.95 31.81
N ARG A 48 -20.81 -8.18 31.98
CA ARG A 48 -21.67 -8.54 33.11
C ARG A 48 -20.90 -8.46 34.43
N GLU A 49 -19.71 -9.03 34.49
CA GLU A 49 -18.84 -8.95 35.66
C GLU A 49 -18.47 -7.52 36.03
N ALA A 50 -18.10 -6.70 35.03
CA ALA A 50 -17.81 -5.28 35.24
C ALA A 50 -19.02 -4.53 35.79
N SER A 51 -20.20 -4.82 35.26
CA SER A 51 -21.46 -4.25 35.75
C SER A 51 -21.79 -4.65 37.18
N GLU A 52 -21.62 -5.92 37.55
CA GLU A 52 -21.86 -6.42 38.91
C GLU A 52 -20.87 -5.77 39.91
N LYS A 53 -19.60 -5.63 39.52
CA LYS A 53 -18.59 -4.91 40.32
C LYS A 53 -18.96 -3.43 40.51
N LEU A 54 -19.37 -2.74 39.43
CA LEU A 54 -19.82 -1.34 39.52
C LEU A 54 -21.05 -1.17 40.38
N ALA A 55 -22.04 -2.06 40.26
CA ALA A 55 -23.22 -2.06 41.13
C ALA A 55 -22.85 -2.25 42.61
N THR A 56 -21.93 -3.15 42.89
CA THR A 56 -21.41 -3.42 44.25
C THR A 56 -20.68 -2.17 44.81
N ILE A 57 -19.85 -1.53 44.03
CA ILE A 57 -19.15 -0.31 44.42
C ILE A 57 -20.16 0.80 44.67
N HIS A 58 -21.12 0.99 43.76
CA HIS A 58 -22.19 1.99 43.90
C HIS A 58 -22.99 1.79 45.21
N THR A 59 -23.40 0.57 45.50
CA THR A 59 -24.14 0.25 46.73
C THR A 59 -23.30 0.57 47.97
N LYS A 60 -22.08 0.06 48.03
CA LYS A 60 -21.16 0.31 49.16
C LYS A 60 -20.85 1.79 49.35
N LEU A 61 -20.68 2.57 48.24
CA LEU A 61 -20.44 4.00 48.31
C LEU A 61 -21.67 4.73 48.80
N THR A 62 -22.84 4.35 48.32
CA THR A 62 -24.11 4.95 48.75
C THR A 62 -24.39 4.70 50.25
N ASP A 63 -24.12 3.47 50.69
CA ASP A 63 -24.29 3.10 52.13
C ASP A 63 -23.27 3.85 53.00
N ALA A 64 -22.04 3.98 52.56
CA ALA A 64 -21.01 4.74 53.29
C ALA A 64 -21.29 6.23 53.35
N LEU A 65 -21.86 6.81 52.29
CA LEU A 65 -22.27 8.22 52.25
C LEU A 65 -23.51 8.48 53.14
N ASN A 66 -24.50 7.59 53.10
CA ASN A 66 -25.70 7.71 53.93
C ASN A 66 -25.41 7.45 55.41
N GLY A 67 -24.39 6.66 55.70
CA GLY A 67 -23.90 6.43 57.09
C GLY A 67 -22.97 7.52 57.63
N GLY A 68 -22.65 8.53 56.85
CA GLY A 68 -21.78 9.63 57.24
C GLY A 68 -20.30 9.21 57.53
N ASN A 69 -19.90 8.01 57.13
CA ASN A 69 -18.62 7.43 57.47
C ASN A 69 -17.56 7.63 56.38
N LEU A 70 -16.99 8.84 56.33
CA LEU A 70 -15.91 9.21 55.41
C LEU A 70 -14.68 8.27 55.45
N ALA A 71 -14.44 7.60 56.58
CA ALA A 71 -13.36 6.65 56.69
C ALA A 71 -13.59 5.38 55.88
N GLN A 72 -14.85 4.90 55.78
CA GLN A 72 -15.23 3.77 54.91
C GLN A 72 -15.15 4.13 53.43
N VAL A 73 -15.55 5.33 53.05
CA VAL A 73 -15.39 5.83 51.68
C VAL A 73 -13.92 5.84 51.27
N ARG A 74 -13.05 6.33 52.15
CA ARG A 74 -11.59 6.33 51.94
C ARG A 74 -11.00 4.92 51.83
N THR A 75 -11.53 3.95 52.62
CA THR A 75 -11.11 2.55 52.56
C THR A 75 -11.57 1.86 51.26
N ILE A 76 -12.77 2.14 50.79
CA ILE A 76 -13.29 1.60 49.52
C ILE A 76 -12.50 2.13 48.32
N ILE A 77 -12.15 3.42 48.31
CA ILE A 77 -11.38 4.07 47.25
C ILE A 77 -9.86 3.76 47.41
N GLY A 78 -9.37 3.59 48.63
CA GLY A 78 -7.94 3.46 48.94
C GLY A 78 -7.41 2.02 49.06
N SER A 79 -8.28 1.01 49.06
CA SER A 79 -7.85 -0.38 49.24
C SER A 79 -7.10 -0.96 48.02
N ASP A 80 -7.37 -0.49 46.80
CA ASP A 80 -6.57 -0.76 45.62
C ASP A 80 -6.84 0.29 44.54
N PRO A 81 -6.17 1.46 44.58
CA PRO A 81 -6.32 2.52 43.61
C PRO A 81 -5.92 2.10 42.18
N GLN A 82 -4.97 1.12 42.09
CA GLN A 82 -4.50 0.61 40.83
C GLN A 82 -5.54 -0.32 40.20
N ALA A 83 -6.13 -1.23 40.97
CA ALA A 83 -7.19 -2.10 40.48
C ALA A 83 -8.42 -1.30 40.04
N LEU A 84 -8.78 -0.25 40.80
CA LEU A 84 -9.88 0.65 40.42
C LEU A 84 -9.54 1.47 39.17
N ALA A 85 -8.32 1.99 39.05
CA ALA A 85 -7.86 2.71 37.87
C ALA A 85 -7.82 1.83 36.63
N ILE A 86 -7.37 0.58 36.75
CA ILE A 86 -7.36 -0.42 35.66
C ILE A 86 -8.80 -0.80 35.27
N ALA A 87 -9.69 -1.02 36.25
CA ALA A 87 -11.10 -1.34 35.99
C ALA A 87 -11.86 -0.18 35.34
N LEU A 88 -11.51 1.07 35.66
CA LEU A 88 -12.10 2.28 35.05
C LEU A 88 -11.46 2.64 33.70
N ALA A 89 -10.15 2.37 33.52
CA ALA A 89 -9.43 2.69 32.31
C ALA A 89 -9.61 1.64 31.20
N ALA A 90 -9.86 0.40 31.54
CA ALA A 90 -10.04 -0.69 30.57
C ALA A 90 -11.26 -1.57 30.94
N PRO A 91 -12.49 -1.03 30.89
CA PRO A 91 -13.70 -1.80 31.21
C PRO A 91 -13.98 -2.90 30.19
N VAL A 92 -13.28 -2.89 29.05
CA VAL A 92 -13.42 -3.88 27.97
C VAL A 92 -12.03 -4.35 27.56
N GLY A 93 -11.77 -5.64 27.68
CA GLY A 93 -10.62 -6.28 27.05
C GLY A 93 -10.84 -6.27 25.53
N ILE A 94 -10.01 -5.52 24.78
CA ILE A 94 -10.07 -5.52 23.32
C ILE A 94 -9.23 -6.69 22.83
N GLU A 95 -9.87 -7.75 22.35
CA GLU A 95 -9.19 -8.80 21.60
C GLU A 95 -9.26 -8.45 20.12
N THR A 96 -8.11 -8.17 19.50
CA THR A 96 -8.04 -7.88 18.07
C THR A 96 -7.91 -9.18 17.30
N ILE A 97 -8.94 -9.53 16.55
CA ILE A 97 -8.93 -10.68 15.64
C ILE A 97 -8.60 -10.13 14.25
N ALA A 98 -7.39 -10.40 13.76
CA ALA A 98 -7.00 -10.02 12.41
C ALA A 98 -7.73 -10.93 11.41
N VAL A 99 -8.48 -10.32 10.48
CA VAL A 99 -9.17 -11.04 9.38
C VAL A 99 -8.14 -11.58 8.38
N TYR A 100 -7.11 -10.82 8.11
CA TYR A 100 -5.97 -11.18 7.28
C TYR A 100 -4.69 -11.05 8.11
N PRO A 101 -4.31 -12.08 8.87
CA PRO A 101 -3.16 -12.00 9.76
C PRO A 101 -1.86 -11.99 8.96
N VAL A 102 -0.96 -11.09 9.34
CA VAL A 102 0.42 -11.09 8.86
C VAL A 102 1.32 -11.59 9.99
N GLU A 103 2.07 -12.66 9.74
CA GLU A 103 2.79 -13.41 10.77
C GLU A 103 3.91 -12.61 11.45
N ASN A 104 4.55 -11.72 10.68
CA ASN A 104 5.69 -10.98 11.18
C ASN A 104 5.80 -9.58 10.56
N PHE A 105 6.54 -8.69 11.26
CA PHE A 105 6.76 -7.31 10.84
C PHE A 105 7.47 -7.21 9.48
N GLY A 106 8.37 -8.14 9.15
CA GLY A 106 9.05 -8.18 7.85
C GLY A 106 8.06 -8.33 6.70
N SER A 107 7.15 -9.29 6.78
CA SER A 107 6.09 -9.49 5.79
C SER A 107 5.13 -8.29 5.70
N GLN A 108 4.87 -7.62 6.83
CA GLN A 108 4.03 -6.42 6.84
C GLN A 108 4.69 -5.24 6.11
N MET A 109 6.01 -5.11 6.21
CA MET A 109 6.77 -4.02 5.60
C MET A 109 7.25 -4.33 4.17
N ALA A 110 7.29 -5.60 3.77
CA ALA A 110 7.76 -6.03 2.45
C ALA A 110 7.10 -5.23 1.31
N PRO A 111 5.77 -5.00 1.25
CA PRO A 111 5.15 -4.23 0.17
C PRO A 111 5.72 -2.83 -0.02
N LEU A 112 6.02 -2.15 1.09
CA LEU A 112 6.64 -0.82 1.04
C LEU A 112 8.05 -0.89 0.46
N TYR A 113 8.88 -1.80 0.99
CA TYR A 113 10.27 -1.91 0.55
C TYR A 113 10.38 -2.39 -0.89
N THR A 114 9.51 -3.30 -1.33
CA THR A 114 9.39 -3.72 -2.73
C THR A 114 9.08 -2.53 -3.62
N ALA A 115 8.06 -1.74 -3.29
CA ALA A 115 7.69 -0.56 -4.05
C ALA A 115 8.84 0.47 -4.10
N LEU A 116 9.52 0.72 -2.98
CA LEU A 116 10.67 1.61 -2.92
C LEU A 116 11.84 1.12 -3.76
N ALA A 117 12.18 -0.17 -3.66
CA ALA A 117 13.29 -0.76 -4.42
C ALA A 117 13.05 -0.66 -5.93
N LEU A 118 11.81 -0.95 -6.38
CA LEU A 118 11.43 -0.84 -7.79
C LEU A 118 11.44 0.61 -8.29
N TRP A 119 10.97 1.55 -7.46
CA TRP A 119 11.01 2.97 -7.83
C TRP A 119 12.43 3.51 -7.89
N VAL A 120 13.23 3.28 -6.85
CA VAL A 120 14.63 3.72 -6.79
C VAL A 120 15.45 3.09 -7.92
N GLY A 121 15.28 1.79 -8.17
CA GLY A 121 15.92 1.11 -9.29
C GLY A 121 15.55 1.73 -10.64
N SER A 122 14.28 2.09 -10.83
CA SER A 122 13.82 2.81 -12.02
C SER A 122 14.43 4.22 -12.13
N VAL A 123 14.57 4.95 -11.01
CA VAL A 123 15.27 6.25 -10.97
C VAL A 123 16.74 6.09 -11.34
N LEU A 124 17.42 5.09 -10.77
CA LEU A 124 18.83 4.84 -11.10
C LEU A 124 19.01 4.45 -12.56
N MET A 125 18.11 3.64 -13.10
CA MET A 125 18.13 3.22 -14.50
C MET A 125 18.03 4.41 -15.46
N ILE A 126 17.13 5.37 -15.19
CA ILE A 126 16.97 6.57 -16.02
C ILE A 126 18.09 7.59 -15.86
N VAL A 127 18.85 7.52 -14.78
CA VAL A 127 20.07 8.33 -14.60
C VAL A 127 21.25 7.69 -15.33
N ALA A 128 21.36 6.36 -15.27
CA ALA A 128 22.48 5.62 -15.86
C ALA A 128 22.37 5.47 -17.38
N LEU A 129 21.14 5.29 -17.90
CA LEU A 129 20.91 5.06 -19.33
C LEU A 129 20.47 6.36 -20.02
N ARG A 130 21.01 6.61 -21.21
CA ARG A 130 20.57 7.75 -22.03
C ARG A 130 19.12 7.53 -22.49
N SER A 131 18.28 8.52 -22.27
CA SER A 131 16.86 8.50 -22.66
C SER A 131 16.64 8.99 -24.11
N ASP A 132 17.60 9.69 -24.67
CA ASP A 132 17.58 10.27 -26.02
C ASP A 132 18.47 9.48 -26.97
N VAL A 133 17.91 9.04 -28.08
CA VAL A 133 18.62 8.48 -29.23
C VAL A 133 18.20 9.26 -30.44
N THR A 134 19.17 9.92 -31.06
CA THR A 134 19.03 10.45 -32.41
C THR A 134 19.32 9.32 -33.41
N ALA A 135 18.66 9.37 -34.58
CA ALA A 135 18.93 8.42 -35.66
C ALA A 135 20.41 8.44 -36.07
N GLU A 136 21.08 9.56 -35.87
CA GLU A 136 22.50 9.78 -36.06
C GLU A 136 23.37 8.90 -35.15
N ASN A 137 23.03 8.82 -33.84
CA ASN A 137 23.76 7.98 -32.87
C ASN A 137 23.57 6.47 -33.13
N VAL A 138 22.49 6.07 -33.78
CA VAL A 138 22.25 4.66 -34.18
C VAL A 138 23.08 4.33 -35.42
N ALA A 139 23.21 5.26 -36.35
CA ALA A 139 24.02 5.09 -37.56
C ALA A 139 25.52 5.03 -37.23
N ASP A 140 26.00 5.88 -36.31
CA ASP A 140 27.40 5.94 -35.90
C ASP A 140 27.85 4.75 -35.04
N GLY A 141 26.92 4.10 -34.35
CA GLY A 141 27.21 2.94 -33.47
C GLY A 141 27.16 1.58 -34.18
N LEU A 142 26.64 1.52 -35.40
CA LEU A 142 26.56 0.30 -36.20
C LEU A 142 27.48 0.37 -37.38
N GLU A 143 28.31 -0.68 -37.61
CA GLU A 143 29.05 -0.81 -38.85
C GLU A 143 28.12 -0.67 -40.06
N GLU A 144 28.53 0.09 -41.10
CA GLU A 144 27.71 0.36 -42.29
C GLU A 144 27.16 -0.89 -42.99
N THR A 145 27.78 -2.05 -42.75
CA THR A 145 27.42 -3.35 -43.30
C THR A 145 26.39 -4.12 -42.50
N HIS A 146 26.01 -3.64 -41.27
CA HIS A 146 25.07 -4.35 -40.43
C HIS A 146 23.65 -4.28 -41.03
N PRO A 147 22.92 -5.41 -41.16
CA PRO A 147 21.57 -5.42 -41.73
C PRO A 147 20.61 -4.41 -41.10
N THR A 148 20.75 -4.14 -39.82
CA THR A 148 19.99 -3.15 -39.06
C THR A 148 20.31 -1.71 -39.47
N ALA A 149 21.58 -1.39 -39.74
CA ALA A 149 21.99 -0.08 -40.23
C ALA A 149 21.42 0.21 -41.62
N LEU A 150 21.42 -0.81 -42.50
CA LEU A 150 20.80 -0.73 -43.83
C LEU A 150 19.28 -0.54 -43.76
N TYR A 151 18.63 -1.16 -42.79
CA TYR A 151 17.18 -1.00 -42.58
C TYR A 151 16.79 0.41 -42.14
N PHE A 152 17.63 1.08 -41.34
CA PHE A 152 17.39 2.44 -40.87
C PHE A 152 17.95 3.52 -41.79
N LYS A 153 18.80 3.17 -42.77
CA LYS A 153 19.40 4.13 -43.72
C LYS A 153 18.29 4.70 -44.63
N GLY A 154 17.89 5.94 -44.38
CA GLY A 154 16.87 6.66 -45.14
C GLY A 154 15.44 6.52 -44.65
N ARG A 155 15.19 5.85 -43.53
CA ARG A 155 13.86 5.76 -42.91
C ARG A 155 13.74 6.77 -41.76
N GLU A 156 12.80 7.69 -41.85
CA GLU A 156 12.44 8.52 -40.70
C GLU A 156 11.74 7.66 -39.63
N VAL A 157 12.39 7.48 -38.47
CA VAL A 157 11.80 6.80 -37.34
C VAL A 157 10.68 7.67 -36.77
N LYS A 158 9.45 7.14 -36.74
CA LYS A 158 8.33 7.86 -36.15
C LYS A 158 8.57 8.08 -34.64
N LEU A 159 8.13 9.22 -34.13
CA LEU A 159 8.33 9.60 -32.70
C LEU A 159 7.86 8.53 -31.71
N TRP A 160 6.76 7.85 -32.01
CA TRP A 160 6.25 6.78 -31.15
C TRP A 160 7.07 5.49 -31.23
N GLU A 161 7.64 5.17 -32.42
CA GLU A 161 8.51 3.99 -32.60
C GLU A 161 9.80 4.16 -31.78
N GLY A 162 10.41 5.34 -31.85
CA GLY A 162 11.59 5.67 -31.05
C GLY A 162 11.30 5.68 -29.55
N PHE A 163 10.12 6.19 -29.15
CA PHE A 163 9.73 6.26 -27.73
C PHE A 163 9.49 4.85 -27.15
N LEU A 164 8.67 4.03 -27.81
CA LEU A 164 8.36 2.68 -27.33
C LEU A 164 9.56 1.73 -27.48
N GLY A 165 10.28 1.80 -28.60
CA GLY A 165 11.47 0.97 -28.82
C GLY A 165 12.53 1.21 -27.74
N ARG A 166 12.72 2.46 -27.33
CA ARG A 166 13.64 2.79 -26.24
C ARG A 166 13.11 2.30 -24.89
N TYR A 167 11.83 2.49 -24.63
CA TYR A 167 11.23 2.00 -23.39
C TYR A 167 11.38 0.48 -23.22
N LEU A 168 11.37 -0.30 -24.29
CA LEU A 168 11.54 -1.76 -24.19
C LEU A 168 12.79 -2.16 -23.41
N ILE A 169 13.90 -1.42 -23.57
CA ILE A 169 15.15 -1.68 -22.84
C ILE A 169 14.92 -1.43 -21.34
N PHE A 170 14.29 -0.30 -20.99
CA PHE A 170 13.97 0.04 -19.60
C PHE A 170 13.00 -0.98 -18.99
N GLY A 171 11.97 -1.34 -19.74
CA GLY A 171 10.97 -2.33 -19.31
C GLY A 171 11.57 -3.71 -19.08
N LEU A 172 12.49 -4.16 -19.95
CA LEU A 172 13.17 -5.45 -19.79
C LEU A 172 14.04 -5.46 -18.51
N ILE A 173 14.83 -4.42 -18.30
CA ILE A 173 15.66 -4.32 -17.09
C ILE A 173 14.78 -4.23 -15.84
N ALA A 174 13.68 -3.48 -15.89
CA ALA A 174 12.72 -3.39 -14.78
C ALA A 174 12.08 -4.74 -14.45
N LEU A 175 11.74 -5.56 -15.46
CA LEU A 175 11.22 -6.91 -15.26
C LEU A 175 12.26 -7.83 -14.62
N ILE A 176 13.51 -7.77 -15.07
CA ILE A 176 14.61 -8.56 -14.48
C ILE A 176 14.78 -8.15 -13.02
N GLN A 177 14.84 -6.84 -12.74
CA GLN A 177 14.93 -6.31 -11.38
C GLN A 177 13.78 -6.81 -10.50
N ALA A 178 12.54 -6.69 -10.95
CA ALA A 178 11.37 -7.15 -10.22
C ALA A 178 11.39 -8.66 -9.97
N THR A 179 11.84 -9.44 -10.96
CA THR A 179 11.96 -10.90 -10.83
C THR A 179 12.95 -11.27 -9.74
N ILE A 180 14.13 -10.67 -9.76
CA ILE A 180 15.18 -10.93 -8.75
C ILE A 180 14.69 -10.51 -7.36
N LEU A 181 14.06 -9.33 -7.25
CA LEU A 181 13.55 -8.81 -5.99
C LEU A 181 12.46 -9.70 -5.41
N CYS A 182 11.39 -9.96 -6.17
CA CYS A 182 10.26 -10.76 -5.69
C CYS A 182 10.66 -12.22 -5.40
N LEU A 183 11.50 -12.84 -6.20
CA LEU A 183 12.04 -14.17 -5.89
C LEU A 183 12.91 -14.15 -4.63
N GLY A 184 13.72 -13.08 -4.46
CA GLY A 184 14.50 -12.87 -3.24
C GLY A 184 13.62 -12.77 -2.01
N GLU A 185 12.52 -12.02 -2.08
CA GLU A 185 11.55 -11.87 -0.99
C GLU A 185 10.84 -13.20 -0.66
N LEU A 186 10.41 -13.95 -1.67
CA LEU A 186 9.71 -15.21 -1.47
C LEU A 186 10.65 -16.32 -0.94
N PHE A 187 11.86 -16.48 -1.52
CA PHE A 187 12.73 -17.61 -1.22
C PHE A 187 13.76 -17.33 -0.12
N PHE A 188 14.39 -16.15 -0.11
CA PHE A 188 15.42 -15.81 0.88
C PHE A 188 14.85 -15.17 2.13
N LEU A 189 14.00 -14.14 1.98
CA LEU A 189 13.39 -13.47 3.12
C LEU A 189 12.19 -14.21 3.68
N LYS A 190 11.65 -15.19 2.95
CA LYS A 190 10.49 -15.99 3.33
C LYS A 190 9.31 -15.10 3.75
N VAL A 191 9.06 -14.06 2.98
CA VAL A 191 7.89 -13.21 3.16
C VAL A 191 6.64 -14.08 3.05
N GLN A 192 5.71 -13.91 3.98
CA GLN A 192 4.42 -14.59 3.92
C GLN A 192 3.74 -14.34 2.57
N HIS A 193 3.11 -15.35 2.02
CA HIS A 193 2.44 -15.24 0.72
C HIS A 193 1.23 -16.17 0.67
N ALA A 194 0.05 -15.58 0.68
CA ALA A 194 -1.19 -16.32 0.44
C ALA A 194 -1.32 -16.67 -1.06
N HIS A 195 -0.89 -15.74 -1.93
CA HIS A 195 -1.01 -15.86 -3.39
C HIS A 195 0.33 -15.51 -4.08
N PRO A 196 1.28 -16.45 -4.18
CA PRO A 196 2.64 -16.16 -4.67
C PRO A 196 2.67 -15.69 -6.14
N TRP A 197 1.78 -16.20 -6.98
CA TRP A 197 1.68 -15.75 -8.37
C TRP A 197 1.17 -14.32 -8.50
N GLU A 198 0.20 -13.94 -7.69
CA GLU A 198 -0.32 -12.57 -7.65
C GLU A 198 0.74 -11.61 -7.13
N PHE A 199 1.56 -12.04 -6.16
CA PHE A 199 2.70 -11.27 -5.68
C PHE A 199 3.71 -10.99 -6.81
N MET A 200 4.09 -12.02 -7.58
CA MET A 200 4.98 -11.87 -8.72
C MET A 200 4.38 -10.97 -9.81
N CYS A 201 3.10 -11.17 -10.15
CA CYS A 201 2.40 -10.35 -11.14
C CYS A 201 2.31 -8.88 -10.72
N ALA A 202 2.01 -8.61 -9.45
CA ALA A 202 1.99 -7.26 -8.90
C ALA A 202 3.37 -6.61 -8.96
N GLY A 203 4.44 -7.33 -8.59
CA GLY A 203 5.81 -6.85 -8.70
C GLY A 203 6.22 -6.51 -10.14
N TRP A 204 5.95 -7.38 -11.09
CA TRP A 204 6.25 -7.15 -12.51
C TRP A 204 5.47 -5.97 -13.07
N PHE A 205 4.18 -5.91 -12.79
CA PHE A 205 3.34 -4.83 -13.29
C PHE A 205 3.73 -3.48 -12.68
N MET A 206 4.03 -3.46 -11.37
CA MET A 206 4.51 -2.27 -10.69
C MET A 206 5.84 -1.77 -11.28
N ALA A 207 6.79 -2.68 -11.55
CA ALA A 207 8.07 -2.33 -12.15
C ALA A 207 7.90 -1.71 -13.55
N LEU A 208 7.02 -2.30 -14.37
CA LEU A 208 6.70 -1.75 -15.69
C LEU A 208 6.06 -0.37 -15.59
N VAL A 209 5.08 -0.18 -14.70
CA VAL A 209 4.41 1.12 -14.54
C VAL A 209 5.39 2.18 -14.03
N PHE A 210 6.20 1.87 -13.02
CA PHE A 210 7.16 2.81 -12.43
C PHE A 210 8.23 3.21 -13.43
N SER A 211 8.85 2.24 -14.10
CA SER A 211 9.86 2.51 -15.12
C SER A 211 9.28 3.30 -16.30
N PHE A 212 8.05 3.00 -16.72
CA PHE A 212 7.38 3.71 -17.81
C PHE A 212 7.04 5.15 -17.44
N LEU A 213 6.52 5.37 -16.24
CA LEU A 213 6.19 6.70 -15.74
C LEU A 213 7.46 7.58 -15.64
N LEU A 214 8.51 7.05 -15.03
CA LEU A 214 9.77 7.76 -14.87
C LEU A 214 10.49 7.99 -16.21
N TYR A 215 10.51 7.00 -17.09
CA TYR A 215 11.00 7.16 -18.45
C TYR A 215 10.25 8.27 -19.19
N THR A 216 8.93 8.31 -19.06
CA THR A 216 8.09 9.33 -19.67
C THR A 216 8.38 10.72 -19.12
N PHE A 217 8.58 10.85 -17.80
CA PHE A 217 8.94 12.14 -17.20
C PHE A 217 10.24 12.69 -17.78
N ILE A 218 11.26 11.84 -17.93
CA ILE A 218 12.53 12.29 -18.51
C ILE A 218 12.40 12.55 -20.00
N ALA A 219 11.77 11.67 -20.75
CA ALA A 219 11.58 11.85 -22.18
C ALA A 219 10.78 13.11 -22.52
N THR A 220 9.97 13.60 -21.59
CA THR A 220 9.10 14.78 -21.75
C THR A 220 9.74 16.05 -21.17
N PHE A 221 10.31 15.95 -19.98
CA PHE A 221 10.81 17.13 -19.21
C PHE A 221 12.34 17.18 -19.06
N GLY A 222 13.06 16.19 -19.59
CA GLY A 222 14.53 16.16 -19.48
C GLY A 222 14.99 16.09 -18.02
N ASN A 223 15.94 16.96 -17.63
CA ASN A 223 16.48 17.01 -16.27
C ASN A 223 15.41 17.34 -15.20
N ALA A 224 14.40 18.14 -15.53
CA ALA A 224 13.29 18.40 -14.63
C ALA A 224 12.47 17.13 -14.36
N GLY A 225 12.38 16.20 -15.32
CA GLY A 225 11.76 14.89 -15.15
C GLY A 225 12.49 14.02 -14.12
N LYS A 226 13.81 14.11 -14.01
CA LYS A 226 14.60 13.43 -12.96
C LYS A 226 14.23 13.98 -11.58
N ALA A 227 14.15 15.30 -11.45
CA ALA A 227 13.76 15.94 -10.20
C ALA A 227 12.33 15.55 -9.78
N LEU A 228 11.39 15.46 -10.74
CA LEU A 228 10.04 14.96 -10.48
C LEU A 228 10.06 13.52 -9.98
N GLY A 229 10.87 12.64 -10.55
CA GLY A 229 11.04 11.27 -10.11
C GLY A 229 11.47 11.15 -8.64
N VAL A 230 12.41 12.00 -8.22
CA VAL A 230 12.87 12.08 -6.83
C VAL A 230 11.82 12.69 -5.92
N LEU A 231 11.12 13.73 -6.36
CA LEU A 231 10.01 14.32 -5.60
C LEU A 231 8.90 13.30 -5.34
N PHE A 232 8.51 12.55 -6.36
CA PHE A 232 7.53 11.47 -6.22
C PHE A 232 8.01 10.39 -5.26
N LEU A 233 9.32 10.05 -5.25
CA LEU A 233 9.87 9.10 -4.28
C LEU A 233 9.59 9.55 -2.84
N VAL A 234 9.89 10.81 -2.51
CA VAL A 234 9.69 11.35 -1.16
C VAL A 234 8.20 11.33 -0.78
N LEU A 235 7.33 11.73 -1.70
CA LEU A 235 5.88 11.71 -1.47
C LEU A 235 5.37 10.28 -1.27
N GLN A 236 5.87 9.31 -2.04
CA GLN A 236 5.45 7.91 -1.94
C GLN A 236 5.86 7.28 -0.60
N ILE A 237 7.06 7.56 -0.11
CA ILE A 237 7.50 7.07 1.21
C ILE A 237 6.54 7.56 2.31
N SER A 238 6.16 8.83 2.25
CA SER A 238 5.39 9.48 3.30
C SER A 238 3.88 9.23 3.21
N ALA A 239 3.33 9.07 2.00
CA ALA A 239 1.89 9.13 1.77
C ALA A 239 1.30 7.85 1.12
N SER A 240 2.09 6.82 0.83
CA SER A 240 1.57 5.59 0.21
C SER A 240 0.78 4.67 1.15
N GLY A 241 0.75 4.98 2.44
CA GLY A 241 0.15 4.07 3.43
C GLY A 241 0.98 2.81 3.70
N GLY A 242 2.22 2.74 3.16
CA GLY A 242 3.09 1.57 3.29
C GLY A 242 3.67 1.40 4.68
N ALA A 243 4.20 2.46 5.27
CA ALA A 243 4.79 2.45 6.61
C ALA A 243 3.73 2.57 7.72
N PHE A 244 2.74 3.43 7.51
CA PHE A 244 1.69 3.72 8.48
C PHE A 244 0.32 3.65 7.82
N PRO A 245 -0.73 3.22 8.53
CA PRO A 245 -2.11 3.31 8.04
C PRO A 245 -2.46 4.75 7.65
N LEU A 246 -3.18 4.92 6.54
CA LEU A 246 -3.54 6.25 6.04
C LEU A 246 -4.40 7.03 7.02
N ASP A 247 -5.16 6.34 7.87
CA ASP A 247 -6.09 6.95 8.82
C ASP A 247 -5.40 7.76 9.92
N ILE A 248 -4.16 7.41 10.26
CA ILE A 248 -3.37 8.14 11.28
C ILE A 248 -2.51 9.26 10.68
N LEU A 249 -2.45 9.35 9.35
CA LEU A 249 -1.68 10.41 8.68
C LEU A 249 -2.46 11.73 8.63
N PRO A 250 -1.75 12.89 8.62
CA PRO A 250 -2.37 14.19 8.39
C PRO A 250 -3.20 14.20 7.10
N SER A 251 -4.27 15.00 7.07
CA SER A 251 -5.23 15.08 5.96
C SER A 251 -4.59 15.31 4.59
N PHE A 252 -3.52 16.10 4.54
CA PHE A 252 -2.74 16.35 3.32
C PHE A 252 -2.22 15.05 2.68
N PHE A 253 -1.54 14.20 3.45
CA PHE A 253 -0.99 12.93 2.95
C PHE A 253 -2.10 11.95 2.55
N ARG A 254 -3.19 11.91 3.31
CA ARG A 254 -4.37 11.10 2.98
C ARG A 254 -4.98 11.52 1.64
N SER A 255 -5.08 12.82 1.39
CA SER A 255 -5.66 13.35 0.14
C SER A 255 -4.78 13.09 -1.09
N ILE A 256 -3.46 13.05 -0.92
CA ILE A 256 -2.51 12.80 -2.02
C ILE A 256 -2.34 11.30 -2.30
N SER A 257 -2.51 10.45 -1.30
CA SER A 257 -2.27 9.00 -1.40
C SER A 257 -2.90 8.33 -2.63
N PRO A 258 -4.16 8.58 -3.01
CA PRO A 258 -4.77 7.97 -4.19
C PRO A 258 -4.10 8.32 -5.52
N TYR A 259 -3.34 9.43 -5.55
CA TYR A 259 -2.62 9.91 -6.73
C TYR A 259 -1.18 9.43 -6.79
N LEU A 260 -0.79 8.53 -5.90
CA LEU A 260 0.55 7.95 -5.86
C LEU A 260 0.52 6.51 -6.38
N PRO A 261 1.31 6.18 -7.41
CA PRO A 261 1.31 4.83 -7.97
C PRO A 261 1.76 3.77 -6.95
N ALA A 262 2.65 4.09 -6.00
CA ALA A 262 3.06 3.16 -4.97
C ALA A 262 1.92 2.76 -4.03
N THR A 263 0.94 3.61 -3.76
CA THR A 263 -0.23 3.29 -2.94
C THR A 263 -0.95 2.05 -3.46
N HIS A 264 -1.21 2.03 -4.76
CA HIS A 264 -1.92 0.93 -5.41
C HIS A 264 -1.06 -0.33 -5.53
N GLY A 265 0.24 -0.16 -5.85
CA GLY A 265 1.18 -1.27 -5.87
C GLY A 265 1.32 -1.94 -4.50
N ILE A 266 1.45 -1.16 -3.43
CA ILE A 266 1.50 -1.65 -2.05
C ILE A 266 0.21 -2.37 -1.66
N THR A 267 -0.96 -1.85 -2.06
CA THR A 267 -2.25 -2.48 -1.81
C THR A 267 -2.34 -3.85 -2.50
N ALA A 268 -1.93 -3.95 -3.77
CA ALA A 268 -1.89 -5.21 -4.49
C ALA A 268 -0.94 -6.23 -3.85
N LEU A 269 0.27 -5.80 -3.45
CA LEU A 269 1.22 -6.68 -2.76
C LEU A 269 0.71 -7.11 -1.38
N ARG A 270 0.06 -6.23 -0.61
CA ARG A 270 -0.56 -6.61 0.67
C ARG A 270 -1.65 -7.64 0.49
N ALA A 271 -2.52 -7.47 -0.51
CA ALA A 271 -3.55 -8.44 -0.84
C ALA A 271 -2.94 -9.80 -1.17
N SER A 272 -1.85 -9.86 -1.93
CA SER A 272 -1.19 -11.12 -2.28
C SER A 272 -0.45 -11.77 -1.10
N ILE A 273 0.03 -11.00 -0.12
CA ILE A 273 0.71 -11.49 1.09
C ILE A 273 -0.27 -12.03 2.12
N ALA A 274 -1.26 -11.24 2.50
CA ALA A 274 -2.18 -11.54 3.58
C ALA A 274 -3.44 -12.29 3.13
N GLY A 275 -3.74 -12.25 1.83
CA GLY A 275 -5.01 -12.66 1.26
C GLY A 275 -6.00 -11.49 1.20
N TYR A 276 -7.09 -11.68 0.46
CA TYR A 276 -8.12 -10.68 0.26
C TYR A 276 -9.48 -11.34 0.01
N SER A 277 -10.57 -10.59 0.21
CA SER A 277 -11.91 -11.00 -0.18
C SER A 277 -12.50 -9.96 -1.12
N GLY A 278 -12.94 -10.38 -2.31
CA GLY A 278 -13.52 -9.46 -3.29
C GLY A 278 -12.54 -8.98 -4.36
N SER A 279 -12.63 -7.70 -4.76
CA SER A 279 -11.91 -7.15 -5.92
C SER A 279 -10.67 -6.32 -5.57
N GLU A 280 -10.26 -6.28 -4.31
CA GLU A 280 -9.20 -5.38 -3.80
C GLU A 280 -7.89 -5.45 -4.60
N TYR A 281 -7.44 -6.68 -4.93
CA TYR A 281 -6.25 -6.88 -5.74
C TYR A 281 -6.43 -6.34 -7.18
N ILE A 282 -7.55 -6.68 -7.80
CA ILE A 282 -7.85 -6.28 -9.19
C ILE A 282 -8.04 -4.77 -9.27
N ASP A 283 -8.76 -4.17 -8.34
CA ASP A 283 -8.99 -2.73 -8.29
C ASP A 283 -7.67 -1.96 -8.13
N ALA A 284 -6.78 -2.45 -7.26
CA ALA A 284 -5.46 -1.88 -7.09
C ALA A 284 -4.61 -1.99 -8.38
N MET A 285 -4.65 -3.13 -9.07
CA MET A 285 -3.96 -3.34 -10.33
C MET A 285 -4.51 -2.46 -11.45
N LEU A 286 -5.83 -2.27 -11.53
CA LEU A 286 -6.46 -1.38 -12.50
C LEU A 286 -6.09 0.09 -12.26
N LEU A 287 -6.12 0.53 -11.01
CA LEU A 287 -5.70 1.89 -10.65
C LEU A 287 -4.20 2.11 -10.93
N LEU A 288 -3.36 1.13 -10.64
CA LEU A 288 -1.95 1.17 -11.02
C LEU A 288 -1.78 1.26 -12.55
N GLY A 289 -2.59 0.52 -13.32
CA GLY A 289 -2.63 0.58 -14.78
C GLY A 289 -3.06 1.95 -15.33
N ALA A 290 -3.90 2.68 -14.61
CA ALA A 290 -4.29 4.04 -14.99
C ALA A 290 -3.08 4.99 -15.03
N PHE A 291 -2.06 4.79 -14.18
CA PHE A 291 -0.81 5.56 -14.25
C PHE A 291 0.01 5.23 -15.50
N ALA A 292 0.00 3.98 -15.96
CA ALA A 292 0.63 3.63 -17.24
C ALA A 292 -0.09 4.31 -18.41
N LEU A 293 -1.42 4.35 -18.38
CA LEU A 293 -2.20 5.06 -19.39
C LEU A 293 -1.91 6.57 -19.35
N PHE A 294 -1.87 7.17 -18.18
CA PHE A 294 -1.45 8.57 -18.00
C PHE A 294 -0.07 8.83 -18.58
N ALA A 295 0.91 7.97 -18.28
CA ALA A 295 2.26 8.06 -18.83
C ALA A 295 2.27 7.93 -20.36
N ALA A 296 1.46 7.03 -20.92
CA ALA A 296 1.33 6.87 -22.36
C ALA A 296 0.75 8.14 -23.03
N VAL A 297 -0.31 8.70 -22.46
CA VAL A 297 -0.90 9.96 -22.97
C VAL A 297 0.09 11.11 -22.86
N LEU A 298 0.82 11.21 -21.78
CA LEU A 298 1.85 12.24 -21.59
C LEU A 298 3.01 12.06 -22.59
N GLY A 299 3.54 10.85 -22.72
CA GLY A 299 4.72 10.55 -23.56
C GLY A 299 4.43 10.56 -25.06
N LEU A 300 3.27 10.08 -25.49
CA LEU A 300 2.91 10.00 -26.91
C LEU A 300 2.15 11.25 -27.38
N GLY A 301 1.29 11.82 -26.54
CA GLY A 301 0.43 12.94 -26.89
C GLY A 301 1.09 14.30 -26.67
N LEU A 302 1.49 14.58 -25.44
CA LEU A 302 1.92 15.92 -25.05
C LEU A 302 3.40 16.20 -25.38
N ARG A 303 4.20 15.13 -25.55
CA ARG A 303 5.65 15.24 -25.83
C ARG A 303 5.95 16.09 -27.05
N HIS A 304 5.21 15.95 -28.15
CA HIS A 304 5.42 16.74 -29.37
C HIS A 304 5.30 18.25 -29.12
N PHE A 305 4.33 18.64 -28.30
CA PHE A 305 4.09 20.04 -27.94
C PHE A 305 5.13 20.56 -26.95
N LEU A 306 5.52 19.73 -25.98
CA LEU A 306 6.45 20.11 -24.91
C LEU A 306 7.91 20.17 -25.39
N ILE A 307 8.35 19.31 -26.29
CA ILE A 307 9.73 19.35 -26.85
C ILE A 307 9.98 20.68 -27.58
N LYS A 308 8.99 21.19 -28.31
CA LYS A 308 9.12 22.47 -29.00
C LYS A 308 9.32 23.64 -28.02
N ASN A 309 8.62 23.61 -26.89
CA ASN A 309 8.73 24.63 -25.84
C ASN A 309 9.95 24.41 -24.94
N ASN A 310 10.37 23.16 -24.71
CA ASN A 310 11.49 22.82 -23.85
C ASN A 310 12.85 23.21 -24.48
N ARG A 311 13.00 23.14 -25.81
CA ARG A 311 14.19 23.64 -26.49
C ARG A 311 14.42 25.13 -26.22
N LEU A 312 13.37 25.94 -26.24
CA LEU A 312 13.42 27.35 -25.89
C LEU A 312 13.78 27.63 -24.42
N LEU A 313 13.35 26.73 -23.53
CA LEU A 313 13.61 26.81 -22.10
C LEU A 313 15.06 26.38 -21.79
N VAL A 314 15.54 25.30 -22.41
CA VAL A 314 16.90 24.79 -22.26
C VAL A 314 17.90 25.80 -22.84
N GLU A 315 17.68 26.34 -24.04
CA GLU A 315 18.51 27.40 -24.63
C GLU A 315 18.57 28.66 -23.73
N LYS A 316 17.44 29.02 -23.10
CA LYS A 316 17.44 30.15 -22.14
C LYS A 316 18.17 29.84 -20.84
N LEU A 317 18.11 28.60 -20.35
CA LEU A 317 18.83 28.18 -19.14
C LEU A 317 20.33 28.03 -19.39
N GLU A 318 20.73 27.48 -20.53
CA GLU A 318 22.15 27.42 -20.95
C GLU A 318 22.73 28.80 -21.19
N SER A 319 21.94 29.73 -21.73
CA SER A 319 22.37 31.13 -21.91
C SER A 319 22.59 31.87 -20.60
N THR A 320 21.99 31.44 -19.51
CA THR A 320 22.15 32.06 -18.18
C THR A 320 23.32 31.50 -17.37
N LYS A 321 24.11 30.54 -17.91
CA LYS A 321 25.25 29.89 -17.23
C LYS A 321 24.95 29.39 -15.80
N LEU A 322 23.72 28.98 -15.53
CA LEU A 322 23.26 28.47 -14.23
C LEU A 322 23.34 26.93 -14.14
N MET A 323 23.98 26.27 -15.11
CA MET A 323 24.40 24.85 -15.03
C MET A 323 25.86 24.74 -15.47
#